data_4af0ac5215e551add85a1d7abc3c86fe
#
_entry.id   4af0ac5215e551add85a1d7abc3c86fe
#
_cell.length_a   1.000
_cell.length_b   1.000
_cell.length_c   1.000
_cell.angle_alpha   90.00
_cell.angle_beta   90.00
_cell.angle_gamma   90.00
#
_symmetry.space_group_name_H-M   'P 1'
#
loop_
_entity.id
_entity.type
_entity.pdbx_description
1 polymer ?
#
loop_
_entity_poly.entity_id
_entity_poly.type
_entity_poly.pdbx_seq_one_letter_code
_entity_poly.pdbx_strand_id
1 'polypeptide(L)'
;MSQGPERDLYVVTGISASGKSTVARLLADRLSPSVLVEGDVLRVMVRNGREEMTAQPTAPALAQLDLRYRHAAMIADSYCREGFHTVLEDVIVGRLLEVFLSYLRSRPLRLVILAPDVNVVQRREAGRDKVAYGTRWSPAQLDAVLRTETPRIGLWLDSGALTPEQTVDEILRRRDDTLLPDPDPDPDPGPAAHA
;
A
#
# COMPACT_ATOMS: atom_id res chain seq x y z
N MET A 1 -20.82 -24.80 2.45
CA MET A 1 -19.71 -24.14 3.18
C MET A 1 -20.16 -22.71 3.44
N SER A 2 -20.45 -22.35 4.70
CA SER A 2 -20.84 -20.99 5.06
C SER A 2 -19.65 -20.08 4.77
N GLN A 3 -19.79 -19.12 3.87
CA GLN A 3 -18.82 -18.05 3.73
C GLN A 3 -18.81 -17.30 5.07
N GLY A 4 -17.70 -17.36 5.78
CA GLY A 4 -17.49 -16.53 6.97
C GLY A 4 -17.69 -15.05 6.62
N PRO A 5 -17.87 -14.16 7.61
CA PRO A 5 -18.07 -12.75 7.34
C PRO A 5 -16.93 -12.22 6.45
N GLU A 6 -17.34 -11.56 5.37
CA GLU A 6 -16.43 -10.97 4.39
C GLU A 6 -15.45 -10.02 5.07
N ARG A 7 -14.14 -10.23 4.86
CA ARG A 7 -13.07 -9.47 5.52
C ARG A 7 -12.35 -8.61 4.50
N ASP A 8 -12.28 -7.32 4.78
CA ASP A 8 -11.61 -6.37 3.91
C ASP A 8 -10.08 -6.51 3.98
N LEU A 9 -9.45 -6.44 2.82
CA LEU A 9 -8.02 -6.17 2.71
C LEU A 9 -7.84 -4.71 2.26
N TYR A 10 -7.31 -3.88 3.16
CA TYR A 10 -6.97 -2.50 2.86
C TYR A 10 -5.49 -2.38 2.48
N VAL A 11 -5.22 -1.71 1.36
CA VAL A 11 -3.88 -1.22 1.01
C VAL A 11 -3.87 0.28 1.24
N VAL A 12 -3.03 0.75 2.16
CA VAL A 12 -2.81 2.17 2.43
C VAL A 12 -1.45 2.56 1.90
N THR A 13 -1.42 3.40 0.88
CA THR A 13 -0.18 3.86 0.26
C THR A 13 -0.10 5.39 0.20
N GLY A 14 1.03 5.88 -0.24
CA GLY A 14 1.38 7.29 -0.33
C GLY A 14 2.88 7.46 -0.18
N ILE A 15 3.38 8.65 -0.43
CA ILE A 15 4.82 8.94 -0.30
C ILE A 15 5.27 8.92 1.17
N SER A 16 6.57 8.88 1.40
CA SER A 16 7.12 9.00 2.76
C SER A 16 6.64 10.30 3.41
N ALA A 17 6.42 10.28 4.73
CA ALA A 17 5.84 11.39 5.50
C ALA A 17 4.39 11.80 5.13
N SER A 18 3.67 11.06 4.27
CA SER A 18 2.24 11.29 4.02
C SER A 18 1.33 10.98 5.23
N GLY A 19 1.83 10.23 6.22
CA GLY A 19 1.07 9.81 7.40
C GLY A 19 0.53 8.37 7.32
N LYS A 20 0.83 7.63 6.25
CA LYS A 20 0.28 6.29 5.99
C LYS A 20 0.44 5.30 7.15
N SER A 21 1.61 5.21 7.78
CA SER A 21 1.83 4.24 8.87
C SER A 21 0.99 4.54 10.12
N THR A 22 0.78 5.83 10.45
CA THR A 22 -0.10 6.23 11.54
C THR A 22 -1.56 5.94 11.21
N VAL A 23 -1.99 6.31 10.00
CA VAL A 23 -3.37 6.08 9.52
C VAL A 23 -3.66 4.59 9.41
N ALA A 24 -2.75 3.79 8.85
CA ALA A 24 -2.93 2.35 8.71
C ALA A 24 -3.08 1.64 10.07
N ARG A 25 -2.27 2.04 11.07
CA ARG A 25 -2.40 1.50 12.45
C ARG A 25 -3.75 1.84 13.05
N LEU A 26 -4.17 3.12 13.02
CA LEU A 26 -5.46 3.54 13.54
C LEU A 26 -6.63 2.89 12.79
N LEU A 27 -6.50 2.69 11.47
CA LEU A 27 -7.51 1.97 10.69
C LEU A 27 -7.62 0.51 11.13
N ALA A 28 -6.49 -0.17 11.34
CA ALA A 28 -6.47 -1.53 11.87
C ALA A 28 -7.10 -1.61 13.26
N ASP A 29 -6.85 -0.64 14.15
CA ASP A 29 -7.42 -0.57 15.50
C ASP A 29 -8.96 -0.37 15.49
N ARG A 30 -9.52 0.18 14.39
CA ARG A 30 -10.98 0.34 14.21
C ARG A 30 -11.69 -0.90 13.64
N LEU A 31 -10.94 -1.87 13.15
CA LEU A 31 -11.45 -3.11 12.55
C LEU A 31 -11.25 -4.28 13.52
N SER A 32 -12.19 -5.23 13.57
CA SER A 32 -12.08 -6.36 14.52
C SER A 32 -12.64 -7.66 13.93
N PRO A 33 -11.88 -8.76 13.96
CA PRO A 33 -10.44 -8.83 14.25
C PRO A 33 -9.61 -8.25 13.11
N SER A 34 -8.41 -7.73 13.40
CA SER A 34 -7.58 -7.09 12.38
C SER A 34 -6.09 -7.40 12.54
N VAL A 35 -5.35 -7.22 11.45
CA VAL A 35 -3.88 -7.33 11.37
C VAL A 35 -3.32 -6.15 10.58
N LEU A 36 -2.18 -5.63 11.02
CA LEU A 36 -1.40 -4.63 10.31
C LEU A 36 -0.13 -5.27 9.71
N VAL A 37 0.06 -5.09 8.41
CA VAL A 37 1.26 -5.51 7.67
C VAL A 37 2.02 -4.26 7.23
N GLU A 38 3.19 -4.03 7.79
CA GLU A 38 4.03 -2.86 7.50
C GLU A 38 5.19 -3.24 6.57
N GLY A 39 5.26 -2.63 5.37
CA GLY A 39 6.32 -2.90 4.40
C GLY A 39 7.73 -2.56 4.92
N ASP A 40 7.86 -1.54 5.77
CA ASP A 40 9.14 -1.18 6.41
C ASP A 40 9.67 -2.29 7.33
N VAL A 41 8.80 -3.05 7.99
CA VAL A 41 9.20 -4.22 8.81
C VAL A 41 9.84 -5.27 7.91
N LEU A 42 9.23 -5.58 6.77
CA LEU A 42 9.78 -6.54 5.81
C LEU A 42 11.09 -6.04 5.20
N ARG A 43 11.19 -4.75 4.90
CA ARG A 43 12.41 -4.14 4.37
C ARG A 43 13.61 -4.34 5.29
N VAL A 44 13.45 -4.14 6.61
CA VAL A 44 14.56 -4.26 7.57
C VAL A 44 14.90 -5.71 7.94
N MET A 45 14.13 -6.70 7.48
CA MET A 45 14.50 -8.12 7.59
C MET A 45 15.77 -8.44 6.80
N VAL A 46 16.04 -7.74 5.71
CA VAL A 46 17.31 -7.87 4.99
C VAL A 46 18.41 -7.21 5.83
N ARG A 47 19.21 -8.02 6.52
CA ARG A 47 20.23 -7.54 7.47
C ARG A 47 21.55 -7.21 6.79
N ASN A 48 21.93 -7.95 5.75
CA ASN A 48 23.13 -7.73 4.95
C ASN A 48 22.76 -7.70 3.46
N GLY A 49 23.46 -6.88 2.67
CA GLY A 49 23.18 -6.75 1.24
C GLY A 49 21.85 -6.06 0.93
N ARG A 50 21.30 -5.28 1.88
CA ARG A 50 20.09 -4.50 1.62
C ARG A 50 20.38 -3.37 0.65
N GLU A 51 19.62 -3.34 -0.43
CA GLU A 51 19.64 -2.28 -1.43
C GLU A 51 18.46 -1.32 -1.22
N GLU A 52 18.74 -0.03 -1.33
CA GLU A 52 17.72 1.00 -1.14
C GLU A 52 17.22 1.53 -2.48
N MET A 53 15.93 1.79 -2.57
CA MET A 53 15.33 2.41 -3.75
C MET A 53 15.78 3.86 -3.90
N THR A 54 16.14 4.23 -5.13
CA THR A 54 16.57 5.58 -5.53
C THR A 54 15.80 6.02 -6.77
N ALA A 55 15.97 7.27 -7.20
CA ALA A 55 15.41 7.78 -8.46
C ALA A 55 15.91 7.00 -9.69
N GLN A 56 17.05 6.35 -9.58
CA GLN A 56 17.62 5.44 -10.59
C GLN A 56 18.00 4.13 -9.89
N PRO A 57 16.99 3.25 -9.64
CA PRO A 57 17.23 2.06 -8.85
C PRO A 57 18.09 1.05 -9.60
N THR A 58 18.93 0.34 -8.87
CA THR A 58 19.70 -0.79 -9.39
C THR A 58 18.79 -2.01 -9.60
N ALA A 59 19.20 -2.95 -10.45
CA ALA A 59 18.46 -4.19 -10.63
C ALA A 59 18.30 -4.99 -9.31
N PRO A 60 19.32 -5.10 -8.43
CA PRO A 60 19.14 -5.70 -7.10
C PRO A 60 18.14 -4.95 -6.22
N ALA A 61 18.11 -3.61 -6.24
CA ALA A 61 17.12 -2.84 -5.47
C ALA A 61 15.68 -3.13 -5.93
N LEU A 62 15.46 -3.19 -7.24
CA LEU A 62 14.15 -3.56 -7.82
C LEU A 62 13.75 -5.00 -7.46
N ALA A 63 14.68 -5.95 -7.52
CA ALA A 63 14.42 -7.34 -7.16
C ALA A 63 14.07 -7.48 -5.67
N GLN A 64 14.74 -6.74 -4.78
CA GLN A 64 14.43 -6.74 -3.34
C GLN A 64 13.08 -6.07 -3.04
N LEU A 65 12.73 -5.00 -3.77
CA LEU A 65 11.41 -4.38 -3.66
C LEU A 65 10.31 -5.34 -4.10
N ASP A 66 10.47 -6.00 -5.23
CA ASP A 66 9.53 -7.00 -5.73
C ASP A 66 9.34 -8.16 -4.74
N LEU A 67 10.43 -8.68 -4.19
CA LEU A 67 10.41 -9.72 -3.16
C LEU A 67 9.63 -9.25 -1.93
N ARG A 68 9.85 -8.03 -1.46
CA ARG A 68 9.10 -7.43 -0.34
C ARG A 68 7.62 -7.37 -0.64
N TYR A 69 7.22 -6.92 -1.83
CA TYR A 69 5.83 -6.82 -2.26
C TYR A 69 5.14 -8.18 -2.28
N ARG A 70 5.79 -9.21 -2.84
CA ARG A 70 5.25 -10.57 -2.85
C ARG A 70 5.08 -11.12 -1.42
N HIS A 71 6.04 -10.89 -0.53
CA HIS A 71 5.93 -11.32 0.86
C HIS A 71 4.82 -10.57 1.59
N ALA A 72 4.70 -9.25 1.41
CA ALA A 72 3.63 -8.46 2.01
C ALA A 72 2.25 -8.95 1.56
N ALA A 73 2.07 -9.20 0.26
CA ALA A 73 0.83 -9.73 -0.29
C ALA A 73 0.51 -11.13 0.25
N MET A 74 1.49 -12.03 0.29
CA MET A 74 1.32 -13.38 0.83
C MET A 74 0.88 -13.38 2.30
N ILE A 75 1.51 -12.52 3.12
CA ILE A 75 1.15 -12.38 4.54
C ILE A 75 -0.26 -11.83 4.67
N ALA A 76 -0.59 -10.76 3.93
CA ALA A 76 -1.89 -10.13 3.96
C ALA A 76 -3.00 -11.10 3.56
N ASP A 77 -2.84 -11.83 2.46
CA ASP A 77 -3.79 -12.83 1.99
C ASP A 77 -3.97 -13.99 2.98
N SER A 78 -2.89 -14.38 3.65
CA SER A 78 -2.95 -15.44 4.66
C SER A 78 -3.86 -15.06 5.82
N TYR A 79 -3.69 -13.85 6.37
CA TYR A 79 -4.55 -13.37 7.46
C TYR A 79 -6.01 -13.13 7.04
N CYS A 80 -6.24 -12.60 5.83
CA CYS A 80 -7.59 -12.46 5.31
C CYS A 80 -8.34 -13.78 5.24
N ARG A 81 -7.68 -14.84 4.75
CA ARG A 81 -8.28 -16.18 4.68
C ARG A 81 -8.62 -16.77 6.05
N GLU A 82 -7.87 -16.39 7.08
CA GLU A 82 -8.13 -16.79 8.47
C GLU A 82 -9.16 -15.90 9.18
N GLY A 83 -9.83 -14.99 8.44
CA GLY A 83 -10.93 -14.19 8.95
C GLY A 83 -10.53 -12.90 9.64
N PHE A 84 -9.35 -12.34 9.34
CA PHE A 84 -8.94 -11.03 9.82
C PHE A 84 -9.17 -9.96 8.75
N HIS A 85 -9.66 -8.78 9.14
CA HIS A 85 -9.43 -7.60 8.33
C HIS A 85 -7.93 -7.33 8.29
N THR A 86 -7.38 -7.11 7.10
CA THR A 86 -5.95 -6.86 6.97
C THR A 86 -5.71 -5.46 6.43
N VAL A 87 -4.90 -4.69 7.14
CA VAL A 87 -4.42 -3.38 6.68
C VAL A 87 -2.96 -3.53 6.32
N LEU A 88 -2.62 -3.32 5.04
CA LEU A 88 -1.26 -3.34 4.55
C LEU A 88 -0.83 -1.92 4.21
N GLU A 89 0.34 -1.49 4.67
CA GLU A 89 0.90 -0.19 4.34
C GLU A 89 2.32 -0.30 3.79
N ASP A 90 2.59 0.41 2.71
CA ASP A 90 3.93 0.61 2.15
C ASP A 90 3.95 1.83 1.21
N VAL A 91 5.13 2.25 0.77
CA VAL A 91 5.30 3.22 -0.32
C VAL A 91 5.17 2.48 -1.65
N ILE A 92 3.98 2.53 -2.26
CA ILE A 92 3.67 1.86 -3.52
C ILE A 92 3.09 2.93 -4.46
N VAL A 93 3.92 3.45 -5.35
CA VAL A 93 3.58 4.58 -6.22
C VAL A 93 3.99 4.31 -7.67
N GLY A 94 3.45 5.10 -8.59
CA GLY A 94 3.71 4.92 -10.00
C GLY A 94 3.16 3.58 -10.53
N ARG A 95 3.78 3.06 -11.56
CA ARG A 95 3.41 1.78 -12.20
C ARG A 95 3.59 0.56 -11.28
N LEU A 96 4.36 0.70 -10.20
CA LEU A 96 4.55 -0.38 -9.22
C LEU A 96 3.27 -0.70 -8.45
N LEU A 97 2.29 0.21 -8.44
CA LEU A 97 0.99 -0.05 -7.79
C LEU A 97 0.25 -1.21 -8.48
N GLU A 98 0.16 -1.20 -9.80
CA GLU A 98 -0.52 -2.29 -10.53
C GLU A 98 0.19 -3.63 -10.34
N VAL A 99 1.53 -3.64 -10.39
CA VAL A 99 2.34 -4.83 -10.12
C VAL A 99 2.06 -5.36 -8.71
N PHE A 100 2.05 -4.49 -7.70
CA PHE A 100 1.75 -4.89 -6.32
C PHE A 100 0.34 -5.46 -6.18
N LEU A 101 -0.67 -4.77 -6.72
CA LEU A 101 -2.07 -5.21 -6.65
C LEU A 101 -2.28 -6.57 -7.31
N SER A 102 -1.50 -6.91 -8.35
CA SER A 102 -1.57 -8.20 -9.02
C SER A 102 -1.12 -9.38 -8.15
N TYR A 103 -0.38 -9.14 -7.07
CA TYR A 103 0.01 -10.18 -6.11
C TYR A 103 -1.08 -10.50 -5.10
N LEU A 104 -2.05 -9.60 -4.87
CA LEU A 104 -3.10 -9.76 -3.88
C LEU A 104 -4.28 -10.58 -4.44
N ARG A 105 -4.71 -11.58 -3.69
CA ARG A 105 -5.79 -12.51 -4.08
C ARG A 105 -7.06 -12.34 -3.25
N SER A 106 -6.94 -11.88 -2.01
CA SER A 106 -8.09 -11.71 -1.12
C SER A 106 -9.01 -10.58 -1.57
N ARG A 107 -10.30 -10.78 -1.38
CA ARG A 107 -11.38 -9.83 -1.71
C ARG A 107 -12.35 -9.71 -0.52
N PRO A 108 -13.01 -8.58 -0.35
CA PRO A 108 -12.89 -7.33 -1.12
C PRO A 108 -11.55 -6.63 -0.89
N LEU A 109 -10.95 -6.11 -1.97
CA LEU A 109 -9.70 -5.35 -1.94
C LEU A 109 -10.00 -3.85 -1.97
N ARG A 110 -9.43 -3.11 -1.02
CA ARG A 110 -9.64 -1.68 -0.84
C ARG A 110 -8.32 -0.92 -0.93
N LEU A 111 -8.32 0.16 -1.68
CA LEU A 111 -7.12 0.98 -1.87
C LEU A 111 -7.35 2.40 -1.38
N VAL A 112 -6.44 2.87 -0.53
CA VAL A 112 -6.37 4.25 -0.05
C VAL A 112 -5.01 4.84 -0.40
N ILE A 113 -5.01 5.95 -1.12
CA ILE A 113 -3.82 6.70 -1.50
C ILE A 113 -3.83 8.01 -0.74
N LEU A 114 -2.95 8.15 0.25
CA LEU A 114 -2.77 9.41 0.98
C LEU A 114 -1.90 10.34 0.16
N ALA A 115 -2.49 11.42 -0.32
CA ALA A 115 -1.88 12.41 -1.21
C ALA A 115 -2.01 13.84 -0.65
N PRO A 116 -1.50 14.12 0.58
CA PRO A 116 -1.47 15.47 1.10
C PRO A 116 -0.63 16.39 0.20
N ASP A 117 -0.84 17.70 0.33
CA ASP A 117 0.00 18.67 -0.38
C ASP A 117 1.49 18.47 -0.06
N VAL A 118 2.35 18.61 -1.08
CA VAL A 118 3.79 18.36 -0.93
C VAL A 118 4.45 19.27 0.13
N ASN A 119 3.95 20.48 0.33
CA ASN A 119 4.47 21.36 1.38
C ASN A 119 4.14 20.82 2.79
N VAL A 120 3.01 20.13 2.95
CA VAL A 120 2.67 19.44 4.20
C VAL A 120 3.65 18.31 4.45
N VAL A 121 3.94 17.50 3.41
CA VAL A 121 4.92 16.41 3.49
C VAL A 121 6.30 16.92 3.86
N GLN A 122 6.76 18.01 3.22
CA GLN A 122 8.07 18.62 3.51
C GLN A 122 8.17 19.10 4.96
N ARG A 123 7.12 19.75 5.49
CA ARG A 123 7.09 20.18 6.90
C ARG A 123 7.13 18.99 7.86
N ARG A 124 6.36 17.93 7.56
CA ARG A 124 6.33 16.70 8.38
C ARG A 124 7.69 15.99 8.36
N GLU A 125 8.38 15.95 7.21
CA GLU A 125 9.70 15.34 7.08
C GLU A 125 10.76 16.12 7.86
N ALA A 126 10.75 17.45 7.79
CA ALA A 126 11.71 18.31 8.52
C ALA A 126 11.59 18.17 10.05
N GLY A 127 10.44 17.76 10.57
CA GLY A 127 10.21 17.53 12.00
C GLY A 127 10.46 16.09 12.48
N ARG A 128 11.03 15.21 11.63
CA ARG A 128 11.28 13.81 11.98
C ARG A 128 12.71 13.57 12.37
N ASP A 129 12.93 12.80 13.45
CA ASP A 129 14.26 12.26 13.82
C ASP A 129 14.76 11.23 12.79
N LYS A 130 13.86 10.61 12.04
CA LYS A 130 14.16 9.60 11.02
C LYS A 130 14.04 10.22 9.63
N VAL A 131 15.17 10.44 8.95
CA VAL A 131 15.19 10.92 7.57
C VAL A 131 14.70 9.83 6.62
N ALA A 132 13.50 10.00 6.05
CA ALA A 132 12.90 9.02 5.15
C ALA A 132 13.46 9.14 3.71
N TYR A 133 13.80 10.35 3.29
CA TYR A 133 14.23 10.61 1.92
C TYR A 133 15.75 10.52 1.73
N GLY A 134 16.56 10.81 2.76
CA GLY A 134 18.02 10.80 2.66
C GLY A 134 18.54 11.67 1.49
N THR A 135 19.62 11.22 0.85
CA THR A 135 20.18 11.86 -0.36
C THR A 135 19.61 11.29 -1.67
N ARG A 136 18.65 10.37 -1.63
CA ARG A 136 18.26 9.50 -2.76
C ARG A 136 16.96 9.92 -3.45
N TRP A 137 16.03 10.56 -2.72
CA TRP A 137 14.77 11.10 -3.22
C TRP A 137 14.47 12.43 -2.54
N SER A 138 13.87 13.37 -3.24
CA SER A 138 13.21 14.51 -2.59
C SER A 138 11.70 14.23 -2.46
N PRO A 139 11.01 14.85 -1.47
CA PRO A 139 9.55 14.79 -1.39
C PRO A 139 8.87 15.18 -2.70
N ALA A 140 9.38 16.23 -3.37
CA ALA A 140 8.82 16.71 -4.62
C ALA A 140 8.95 15.70 -5.78
N GLN A 141 10.08 14.99 -5.88
CA GLN A 141 10.27 13.96 -6.90
C GLN A 141 9.30 12.79 -6.70
N LEU A 142 9.16 12.32 -5.46
CA LEU A 142 8.28 11.20 -5.17
C LEU A 142 6.80 11.60 -5.28
N ASP A 143 6.45 12.85 -4.93
CA ASP A 143 5.10 13.40 -5.13
C ASP A 143 4.77 13.53 -6.63
N ALA A 144 5.75 13.93 -7.46
CA ALA A 144 5.56 13.95 -8.91
C ALA A 144 5.22 12.54 -9.45
N VAL A 145 5.98 11.50 -9.08
CA VAL A 145 5.68 10.11 -9.46
C VAL A 145 4.29 9.70 -8.95
N LEU A 146 3.95 10.02 -7.70
CA LEU A 146 2.63 9.73 -7.15
C LEU A 146 1.52 10.34 -8.02
N ARG A 147 1.65 11.61 -8.39
CA ARG A 147 0.56 12.34 -9.08
C ARG A 147 0.48 12.08 -10.57
N THR A 148 1.62 11.81 -11.23
CA THR A 148 1.67 11.71 -12.71
C THR A 148 1.72 10.27 -13.23
N GLU A 149 2.22 9.32 -12.43
CA GLU A 149 2.43 7.95 -12.88
C GLU A 149 1.58 6.91 -12.14
N THR A 150 1.00 7.27 -10.98
CA THR A 150 0.17 6.33 -10.21
C THR A 150 -1.25 6.30 -10.79
N PRO A 151 -1.81 5.11 -11.07
CA PRO A 151 -3.17 4.96 -11.56
C PRO A 151 -4.19 5.62 -10.63
N ARG A 152 -5.19 6.29 -11.22
CA ARG A 152 -6.27 6.99 -10.48
C ARG A 152 -7.38 6.01 -10.09
N ILE A 153 -7.05 5.01 -9.29
CA ILE A 153 -7.97 3.98 -8.77
C ILE A 153 -8.05 4.08 -7.26
N GLY A 154 -9.14 3.55 -6.68
CA GLY A 154 -9.38 3.62 -5.24
C GLY A 154 -9.60 5.04 -4.72
N LEU A 155 -9.52 5.19 -3.41
CA LEU A 155 -9.72 6.48 -2.73
C LEU A 155 -8.42 7.28 -2.68
N TRP A 156 -8.37 8.40 -3.41
CA TRP A 156 -7.34 9.43 -3.26
C TRP A 156 -7.78 10.45 -2.20
N LEU A 157 -7.02 10.57 -1.12
CA LEU A 157 -7.38 11.41 0.01
C LEU A 157 -6.27 12.43 0.31
N ASP A 158 -6.60 13.72 0.20
CA ASP A 158 -5.78 14.79 0.76
C ASP A 158 -5.98 14.82 2.28
N SER A 159 -5.00 14.32 3.00
CA SER A 159 -4.98 14.31 4.47
C SER A 159 -4.17 15.47 5.06
N GLY A 160 -3.90 16.51 4.26
CA GLY A 160 -3.05 17.64 4.67
C GLY A 160 -3.61 18.44 5.84
N ALA A 161 -4.92 18.65 5.86
CA ALA A 161 -5.64 19.41 6.89
C ALA A 161 -6.32 18.51 7.95
N LEU A 162 -6.27 17.18 7.81
CA LEU A 162 -6.92 16.22 8.71
C LEU A 162 -5.96 15.72 9.78
N THR A 163 -6.50 15.44 10.98
CA THR A 163 -5.80 14.63 11.96
C THR A 163 -5.77 13.16 11.47
N PRO A 164 -4.89 12.30 12.02
CA PRO A 164 -4.90 10.89 11.69
C PRO A 164 -6.27 10.22 11.94
N GLU A 165 -6.94 10.55 13.05
CA GLU A 165 -8.27 10.03 13.42
C GLU A 165 -9.32 10.49 12.41
N GLN A 166 -9.34 11.78 12.05
CA GLN A 166 -10.24 12.32 11.03
C GLN A 166 -9.98 11.68 9.66
N THR A 167 -8.72 11.36 9.35
CA THR A 167 -8.36 10.66 8.11
C THR A 167 -8.97 9.25 8.09
N VAL A 168 -8.92 8.53 9.21
CA VAL A 168 -9.55 7.19 9.33
C VAL A 168 -11.07 7.30 9.26
N ASP A 169 -11.67 8.27 9.95
CA ASP A 169 -13.12 8.50 9.89
C ASP A 169 -13.57 8.78 8.44
N GLU A 170 -12.81 9.57 7.69
CA GLU A 170 -13.09 9.85 6.28
C GLU A 170 -12.92 8.61 5.38
N ILE A 171 -11.91 7.77 5.61
CA ILE A 171 -11.73 6.50 4.90
C ILE A 171 -12.93 5.59 5.13
N LEU A 172 -13.36 5.44 6.39
CA LEU A 172 -14.49 4.58 6.74
C LEU A 172 -15.83 5.13 6.21
N ARG A 173 -16.02 6.44 6.24
CA ARG A 173 -17.20 7.10 5.67
C ARG A 173 -17.28 6.91 4.15
N ARG A 174 -16.13 6.90 3.48
CA ARG A 174 -16.00 6.71 2.02
C ARG A 174 -15.54 5.30 1.66
N ARG A 175 -15.93 4.32 2.48
CA ARG A 175 -15.49 2.94 2.31
C ARG A 175 -15.76 2.40 0.90
N ASP A 176 -16.86 2.79 0.27
CA ASP A 176 -17.21 2.30 -1.07
C ASP A 176 -16.29 2.88 -2.15
N ASP A 177 -15.77 4.11 -1.97
CA ASP A 177 -14.80 4.71 -2.89
C ASP A 177 -13.43 4.01 -2.83
N THR A 178 -13.15 3.23 -1.79
CA THR A 178 -11.90 2.47 -1.64
C THR A 178 -11.91 1.16 -2.40
N LEU A 179 -13.09 0.64 -2.78
CA LEU A 179 -13.24 -0.69 -3.36
C LEU A 179 -12.62 -0.75 -4.76
N LEU A 180 -11.76 -1.73 -4.97
CA LEU A 180 -11.27 -2.04 -6.30
C LEU A 180 -12.16 -3.11 -6.95
N PRO A 181 -12.41 -3.03 -8.27
CA PRO A 181 -13.12 -4.09 -8.97
C PRO A 181 -12.34 -5.40 -8.87
N ASP A 182 -13.07 -6.51 -8.91
CA ASP A 182 -12.43 -7.80 -9.08
C ASP A 182 -11.69 -7.82 -10.41
N PRO A 183 -10.51 -8.46 -10.49
CA PRO A 183 -9.86 -8.65 -11.76
C PRO A 183 -10.80 -9.42 -12.69
N ASP A 184 -10.85 -9.04 -13.96
CA ASP A 184 -11.57 -9.81 -14.95
C ASP A 184 -11.17 -11.29 -14.82
N PRO A 185 -12.13 -12.23 -14.80
CA PRO A 185 -11.78 -13.64 -14.79
C PRO A 185 -10.83 -13.89 -15.97
N ASP A 186 -9.69 -14.51 -15.67
CA ASP A 186 -8.70 -14.88 -16.68
C ASP A 186 -9.46 -15.49 -17.87
N PRO A 187 -9.29 -15.00 -19.11
CA PRO A 187 -9.96 -15.62 -20.23
C PRO A 187 -9.59 -17.10 -20.20
N ASP A 188 -10.63 -17.94 -20.11
CA ASP A 188 -10.55 -19.41 -20.06
C ASP A 188 -9.39 -19.86 -20.97
N PRO A 189 -8.32 -20.50 -20.47
CA PRO A 189 -7.31 -21.07 -21.32
C PRO A 189 -8.03 -22.15 -22.13
N GLY A 190 -8.48 -21.79 -23.33
CA GLY A 190 -9.23 -22.68 -24.21
C GLY A 190 -8.64 -24.07 -24.24
N PRO A 191 -9.42 -25.12 -24.57
CA PRO A 191 -9.04 -26.51 -24.37
C PRO A 191 -7.65 -26.74 -24.98
N ALA A 192 -6.70 -27.18 -24.13
CA ALA A 192 -5.36 -27.55 -24.56
C ALA A 192 -5.50 -28.54 -25.74
N ALA A 193 -5.10 -28.09 -26.93
CA ALA A 193 -5.02 -28.97 -28.08
C ALA A 193 -4.03 -30.08 -27.74
N HIS A 194 -4.53 -31.22 -27.31
CA HIS A 194 -3.76 -32.44 -27.27
C HIS A 194 -3.49 -32.88 -28.71
N ALA A 195 -2.28 -32.63 -29.17
CA ALA A 195 -1.70 -33.28 -30.35
C ALA A 195 -0.60 -34.23 -29.91
#